data_8ab5885b662dc128232dd340eae121a4
#
_entry.id   8ab5885b662dc128232dd340eae121a4
#
_cell.length_a   1.000
_cell.length_b   1.000
_cell.length_c   1.000
_cell.angle_alpha   90.00
_cell.angle_beta   90.00
_cell.angle_gamma   90.00
#
_symmetry.space_group_name_H-M   'P 1'
#
loop_
_entity.id
_entity.type
_entity.pdbx_description
1 polymer ?
#
loop_
_entity_poly.entity_id
_entity_poly.type
_entity_poly.pdbx_seq_one_letter_code
_entity_poly.pdbx_strand_id
1 'polypeptide(L)'
;LVENRMNSLYLWNGHPFASLVRLKDYPFAVEVDDETFKKNEDMFLFLTTEAEKRGIFVIQMFYNILLSKPFADHYGLKTQDRNRPITPLVSDYTRKSVAAFIEKYPNVGLLVCLGEAMDTYEDDVEWFTKTIIPGVKDGLKALGRTDEPPVLVRAHDTDSKMVMDAALPLYKNLYTMHKYNGESLTTYQ
;
A
#
# COMPACT_ATOMS: atom_id res chain seq x y z
N LEU A 1 14.30 -13.49 12.30
CA LEU A 1 13.35 -12.49 12.86
C LEU A 1 12.82 -12.95 14.23
N VAL A 2 12.26 -14.15 14.34
CA VAL A 2 11.66 -14.68 15.57
C VAL A 2 12.66 -14.71 16.73
N GLU A 3 13.85 -15.24 16.52
CA GLU A 3 14.92 -15.32 17.52
C GLU A 3 15.31 -13.94 18.08
N ASN A 4 15.19 -12.90 17.26
CA ASN A 4 15.46 -11.51 17.66
C ASN A 4 14.20 -10.76 18.11
N ARG A 5 13.09 -11.44 18.33
CA ARG A 5 11.81 -10.87 18.79
C ARG A 5 11.26 -9.76 17.89
N MET A 6 11.54 -9.81 16.59
CA MET A 6 10.98 -8.89 15.62
C MET A 6 9.54 -9.30 15.29
N ASN A 7 8.64 -8.34 15.23
CA ASN A 7 7.21 -8.54 14.99
C ASN A 7 6.73 -8.02 13.63
N SER A 8 7.61 -7.47 12.83
CA SER A 8 7.29 -6.97 11.49
C SER A 8 8.42 -7.20 10.51
N LEU A 9 8.04 -7.45 9.26
CA LEU A 9 8.91 -7.55 8.10
C LEU A 9 8.47 -6.51 7.07
N TYR A 10 9.34 -5.59 6.72
CA TYR A 10 9.07 -4.58 5.69
C TYR A 10 9.57 -5.07 4.33
N LEU A 11 8.67 -5.05 3.33
CA LEU A 11 8.99 -5.36 1.94
C LEU A 11 8.91 -4.09 1.10
N TRP A 12 9.98 -3.80 0.40
CA TRP A 12 10.10 -2.61 -0.44
C TRP A 12 9.87 -2.96 -1.90
N ASN A 13 8.75 -2.53 -2.46
CA ASN A 13 8.42 -2.65 -3.88
C ASN A 13 7.58 -1.44 -4.31
N GLY A 14 7.92 -0.81 -5.42
CA GLY A 14 7.23 0.40 -5.89
C GLY A 14 5.77 0.19 -6.22
N HIS A 15 5.42 -0.91 -6.90
CA HIS A 15 4.04 -1.24 -7.28
C HIS A 15 3.78 -2.74 -7.18
N PRO A 16 3.59 -3.28 -5.98
CA PRO A 16 3.49 -4.73 -5.76
C PRO A 16 2.20 -5.34 -6.35
N PHE A 17 1.13 -4.58 -6.42
CA PHE A 17 -0.20 -5.10 -6.76
C PHE A 17 -0.27 -5.66 -8.17
N ALA A 18 0.46 -5.07 -9.12
CA ALA A 18 0.50 -5.52 -10.51
C ALA A 18 1.00 -6.96 -10.73
N SER A 19 1.67 -7.54 -9.73
CA SER A 19 2.23 -8.90 -9.78
C SER A 19 1.71 -9.82 -8.67
N LEU A 20 0.83 -9.33 -7.80
CA LEU A 20 0.33 -10.06 -6.62
C LEU A 20 -1.19 -10.20 -6.58
N VAL A 21 -1.95 -9.30 -7.24
CA VAL A 21 -3.42 -9.36 -7.27
C VAL A 21 -3.96 -9.24 -8.68
N ARG A 22 -5.11 -9.89 -8.91
CA ARG A 22 -5.90 -9.75 -10.14
C ARG A 22 -7.19 -9.02 -9.80
N LEU A 23 -7.50 -8.00 -10.57
CA LEU A 23 -8.72 -7.21 -10.38
C LEU A 23 -9.75 -7.63 -11.41
N LYS A 24 -10.95 -7.96 -10.95
CA LYS A 24 -12.05 -8.37 -11.83
C LYS A 24 -12.40 -7.28 -12.85
N ASP A 25 -12.39 -6.02 -12.41
CA ASP A 25 -12.74 -4.88 -13.27
C ASP A 25 -11.57 -4.41 -14.16
N TYR A 26 -10.34 -4.81 -13.83
CA TYR A 26 -9.12 -4.46 -14.55
C TYR A 26 -8.25 -5.70 -14.82
N PRO A 27 -8.78 -6.73 -15.53
CA PRO A 27 -8.08 -8.01 -15.68
C PRO A 27 -6.76 -7.89 -16.46
N PHE A 28 -6.63 -6.84 -17.26
CA PHE A 28 -5.43 -6.50 -18.04
C PHE A 28 -4.33 -5.81 -17.23
N ALA A 29 -4.59 -5.41 -15.98
CA ALA A 29 -3.65 -4.60 -15.20
C ALA A 29 -2.46 -5.38 -14.59
N VAL A 30 -2.35 -6.67 -14.85
CA VAL A 30 -1.24 -7.51 -14.40
C VAL A 30 -0.02 -7.30 -15.29
N GLU A 31 1.17 -7.14 -14.69
CA GLU A 31 2.43 -6.85 -15.41
C GLU A 31 3.27 -8.09 -15.74
N VAL A 32 2.90 -9.25 -15.24
CA VAL A 32 3.63 -10.50 -15.42
C VAL A 32 2.77 -11.55 -16.08
N ASP A 33 3.39 -12.56 -16.72
CA ASP A 33 2.68 -13.70 -17.27
C ASP A 33 2.04 -14.56 -16.15
N ASP A 34 1.16 -15.47 -16.55
CA ASP A 34 0.37 -16.28 -15.63
C ASP A 34 1.25 -17.22 -14.78
N GLU A 35 2.33 -17.74 -15.33
CA GLU A 35 3.27 -18.62 -14.61
C GLU A 35 4.01 -17.83 -13.53
N THR A 36 4.55 -16.65 -13.88
CA THR A 36 5.22 -15.74 -12.94
C THR A 36 4.25 -15.24 -11.89
N PHE A 37 3.03 -14.87 -12.29
CA PHE A 37 1.99 -14.46 -11.34
C PHE A 37 1.71 -15.54 -10.30
N LYS A 38 1.54 -16.79 -10.74
CA LYS A 38 1.29 -17.91 -9.85
C LYS A 38 2.45 -18.16 -8.88
N LYS A 39 3.68 -18.07 -9.36
CA LYS A 39 4.88 -18.19 -8.50
C LYS A 39 4.94 -17.09 -7.44
N ASN A 40 4.66 -15.84 -7.82
CA ASN A 40 4.63 -14.70 -6.91
C ASN A 40 3.54 -14.88 -5.85
N GLU A 41 2.35 -15.27 -6.27
CA GLU A 41 1.22 -15.55 -5.39
C GLU A 41 1.54 -16.63 -4.36
N ASP A 42 2.04 -17.78 -4.82
CA ASP A 42 2.36 -18.92 -3.94
C ASP A 42 3.46 -18.55 -2.94
N MET A 43 4.50 -17.85 -3.40
CA MET A 43 5.59 -17.41 -2.54
C MET A 43 5.10 -16.39 -1.50
N PHE A 44 4.28 -15.43 -1.91
CA PHE A 44 3.80 -14.39 -1.00
C PHE A 44 2.78 -14.95 0.01
N LEU A 45 1.90 -15.87 -0.42
CA LEU A 45 1.00 -16.61 0.47
C LEU A 45 1.79 -17.44 1.48
N PHE A 46 2.82 -18.17 1.04
CA PHE A 46 3.70 -18.89 1.95
C PHE A 46 4.34 -17.96 2.98
N LEU A 47 4.93 -16.85 2.53
CA LEU A 47 5.58 -15.89 3.41
C LEU A 47 4.62 -15.33 4.47
N THR A 48 3.45 -14.86 4.03
CA THR A 48 2.48 -14.21 4.93
C THR A 48 1.84 -15.21 5.89
N THR A 49 1.57 -16.43 5.45
CA THR A 49 1.06 -17.50 6.30
C THR A 49 2.09 -17.93 7.35
N GLU A 50 3.36 -18.06 6.97
CA GLU A 50 4.42 -18.41 7.92
C GLU A 50 4.73 -17.26 8.90
N ALA A 51 4.58 -16.02 8.45
CA ALA A 51 4.70 -14.85 9.30
C ALA A 51 3.55 -14.78 10.33
N GLU A 52 2.30 -15.04 9.90
CA GLU A 52 1.12 -15.07 10.76
C GLU A 52 1.28 -16.08 11.92
N LYS A 53 1.72 -17.29 11.63
CA LYS A 53 1.99 -18.33 12.65
C LYS A 53 2.98 -17.88 13.73
N ARG A 54 3.77 -16.87 13.46
CA ARG A 54 4.84 -16.34 14.32
C ARG A 54 4.54 -14.96 14.88
N GLY A 55 3.34 -14.44 14.65
CA GLY A 55 2.95 -13.11 15.10
C GLY A 55 3.74 -11.98 14.43
N ILE A 56 4.19 -12.19 13.18
CA ILE A 56 4.95 -11.20 12.40
C ILE A 56 4.05 -10.64 11.32
N PHE A 57 3.84 -9.32 11.31
CA PHE A 57 3.20 -8.63 10.20
C PHE A 57 4.15 -8.46 9.01
N VAL A 58 3.65 -8.73 7.81
CA VAL A 58 4.34 -8.41 6.55
C VAL A 58 3.84 -7.05 6.08
N ILE A 59 4.66 -6.02 6.23
CA ILE A 59 4.33 -4.65 5.86
C ILE A 59 4.78 -4.40 4.43
N GLN A 60 3.83 -4.29 3.52
CA GLN A 60 4.11 -4.03 2.12
C GLN A 60 4.13 -2.54 1.83
N MET A 61 5.27 -2.04 1.38
CA MET A 61 5.41 -0.66 0.91
C MET A 61 4.94 -0.56 -0.54
N PHE A 62 4.32 0.58 -0.87
CA PHE A 62 4.01 0.96 -2.25
C PHE A 62 4.01 2.48 -2.44
N TYR A 63 4.22 2.91 -3.68
CA TYR A 63 4.12 4.30 -4.10
C TYR A 63 2.81 4.54 -4.85
N ASN A 64 2.07 5.57 -4.48
CA ASN A 64 0.80 5.91 -5.14
C ASN A 64 0.96 6.40 -6.57
N ILE A 65 2.14 6.96 -6.88
CA ILE A 65 2.43 7.50 -8.22
C ILE A 65 2.58 6.43 -9.29
N LEU A 66 2.78 5.19 -8.87
CA LEU A 66 3.00 4.09 -9.80
C LEU A 66 1.69 3.40 -10.15
N LEU A 67 1.43 3.32 -11.46
CA LEU A 67 0.39 2.47 -12.03
C LEU A 67 1.05 1.31 -12.74
N SER A 68 0.35 0.19 -12.85
CA SER A 68 0.84 -0.89 -13.71
C SER A 68 0.96 -0.40 -15.16
N LYS A 69 1.98 -0.87 -15.87
CA LYS A 69 2.18 -0.46 -17.26
C LYS A 69 0.98 -0.82 -18.14
N PRO A 70 0.39 -2.04 -18.07
CA PRO A 70 -0.78 -2.36 -18.88
C PRO A 70 -2.00 -1.47 -18.57
N PHE A 71 -2.20 -1.11 -17.29
CA PHE A 71 -3.27 -0.18 -16.92
C PHE A 71 -3.03 1.22 -17.49
N ALA A 72 -1.81 1.73 -17.34
CA ALA A 72 -1.42 3.04 -17.85
C ALA A 72 -1.56 3.11 -19.38
N ASP A 73 -1.05 2.10 -20.10
CA ASP A 73 -1.15 2.02 -21.57
C ASP A 73 -2.62 1.98 -22.04
N HIS A 74 -3.48 1.21 -21.34
CA HIS A 74 -4.90 1.09 -21.70
C HIS A 74 -5.66 2.42 -21.61
N TYR A 75 -5.30 3.26 -20.63
CA TYR A 75 -5.98 4.54 -20.41
C TYR A 75 -5.19 5.76 -20.90
N GLY A 76 -4.06 5.57 -21.59
CA GLY A 76 -3.23 6.65 -22.09
C GLY A 76 -2.58 7.48 -20.96
N LEU A 77 -2.27 6.84 -19.85
CA LEU A 77 -1.64 7.46 -18.67
C LEU A 77 -0.14 7.16 -18.65
N LYS A 78 0.61 7.94 -17.88
CA LYS A 78 2.00 7.61 -17.53
C LYS A 78 2.00 6.60 -16.38
N THR A 79 2.95 5.68 -16.36
CA THR A 79 3.14 4.74 -15.23
C THR A 79 3.55 5.47 -13.97
N GLN A 80 4.37 6.51 -14.11
CA GLN A 80 4.80 7.39 -13.03
C GLN A 80 4.53 8.84 -13.40
N ASP A 81 3.83 9.56 -12.52
CA ASP A 81 3.54 10.98 -12.70
C ASP A 81 3.34 11.60 -11.31
N ARG A 82 4.27 12.49 -10.92
CA ARG A 82 4.22 13.18 -9.62
C ARG A 82 3.07 14.20 -9.55
N ASN A 83 2.69 14.76 -10.69
CA ASN A 83 1.63 15.76 -10.77
C ASN A 83 0.32 15.12 -11.23
N ARG A 84 0.13 13.85 -10.94
CA ARG A 84 -1.09 13.17 -11.33
C ARG A 84 -2.25 13.65 -10.49
N PRO A 85 -3.31 14.17 -11.10
CA PRO A 85 -4.51 14.53 -10.36
C PRO A 85 -5.19 13.27 -9.79
N ILE A 86 -5.81 13.40 -8.65
CA ILE A 86 -6.72 12.39 -8.10
C ILE A 86 -7.94 12.32 -9.00
N THR A 87 -8.08 11.21 -9.73
CA THR A 87 -9.23 10.97 -10.59
C THR A 87 -10.04 9.78 -10.10
N PRO A 88 -11.36 9.73 -10.39
CA PRO A 88 -12.18 8.56 -10.02
C PRO A 88 -11.61 7.24 -10.53
N LEU A 89 -11.05 7.22 -11.74
CA LEU A 89 -10.44 6.04 -12.35
C LEU A 89 -9.23 5.54 -11.54
N VAL A 90 -8.29 6.43 -11.24
CA VAL A 90 -7.07 6.06 -10.50
C VAL A 90 -7.39 5.69 -9.06
N SER A 91 -8.32 6.40 -8.43
CA SER A 91 -8.81 6.07 -7.08
C SER A 91 -9.48 4.70 -7.04
N ASP A 92 -10.34 4.39 -7.98
CA ASP A 92 -11.02 3.08 -8.05
C ASP A 92 -10.03 1.94 -8.26
N TYR A 93 -9.08 2.09 -9.20
CA TYR A 93 -8.03 1.11 -9.44
C TYR A 93 -7.18 0.85 -8.18
N THR A 94 -6.72 1.90 -7.52
CA THR A 94 -5.87 1.77 -6.33
C THR A 94 -6.66 1.20 -5.14
N ARG A 95 -7.88 1.68 -4.90
CA ARG A 95 -8.75 1.18 -3.84
C ARG A 95 -9.04 -0.32 -4.00
N LYS A 96 -9.36 -0.76 -5.23
CA LYS A 96 -9.58 -2.19 -5.53
C LYS A 96 -8.30 -3.01 -5.42
N SER A 97 -7.15 -2.46 -5.81
CA SER A 97 -5.86 -3.12 -5.65
C SER A 97 -5.53 -3.37 -4.18
N VAL A 98 -5.71 -2.36 -3.34
CA VAL A 98 -5.52 -2.47 -1.89
C VAL A 98 -6.51 -3.48 -1.28
N ALA A 99 -7.79 -3.39 -1.65
CA ALA A 99 -8.81 -4.31 -1.16
C ALA A 99 -8.50 -5.77 -1.50
N ALA A 100 -8.16 -6.05 -2.77
CA ALA A 100 -7.80 -7.39 -3.22
C ALA A 100 -6.53 -7.93 -2.52
N PHE A 101 -5.57 -7.04 -2.22
CA PHE A 101 -4.36 -7.43 -1.50
C PHE A 101 -4.66 -7.81 -0.04
N ILE A 102 -5.45 -7.00 0.67
CA ILE A 102 -5.86 -7.27 2.05
C ILE A 102 -6.74 -8.53 2.15
N GLU A 103 -7.63 -8.72 1.17
CA GLU A 103 -8.50 -9.91 1.12
C GLU A 103 -7.70 -11.20 0.90
N LYS A 104 -6.68 -11.14 0.06
CA LYS A 104 -5.98 -12.33 -0.40
C LYS A 104 -4.89 -12.82 0.53
N TYR A 105 -4.15 -11.91 1.16
CA TYR A 105 -2.95 -12.26 1.92
C TYR A 105 -3.16 -12.08 3.43
N PRO A 106 -2.94 -13.14 4.24
CA PRO A 106 -3.08 -13.03 5.68
C PRO A 106 -1.93 -12.20 6.29
N ASN A 107 -2.23 -11.60 7.42
CA ASN A 107 -1.26 -10.92 8.30
C ASN A 107 -0.39 -9.85 7.61
N VAL A 108 -0.96 -9.15 6.63
CA VAL A 108 -0.31 -8.06 5.93
C VAL A 108 -0.69 -6.71 6.52
N GLY A 109 0.21 -5.74 6.40
CA GLY A 109 -0.04 -4.33 6.61
C GLY A 109 0.52 -3.52 5.45
N LEU A 110 0.36 -2.22 5.50
CA LEU A 110 0.79 -1.31 4.43
C LEU A 110 1.74 -0.23 4.95
N LEU A 111 2.74 0.11 4.16
CA LEU A 111 3.52 1.34 4.30
C LEU A 111 3.27 2.19 3.05
N VAL A 112 2.58 3.32 3.23
CA VAL A 112 2.13 4.19 2.16
C VAL A 112 3.08 5.37 2.00
N CYS A 113 3.61 5.55 0.79
CA CYS A 113 4.44 6.69 0.43
C CYS A 113 3.58 7.71 -0.33
N LEU A 114 3.17 8.78 0.34
CA LEU A 114 2.27 9.79 -0.19
C LEU A 114 3.02 10.93 -0.91
N GLY A 115 3.88 11.64 -0.20
CA GLY A 115 4.39 12.94 -0.56
C GLY A 115 5.16 13.05 -1.87
N GLU A 116 5.91 12.05 -2.28
CA GLU A 116 6.57 12.05 -3.59
C GLU A 116 5.58 11.85 -4.75
N ALA A 117 4.31 11.69 -4.45
CA ALA A 117 3.26 11.27 -5.36
C ALA A 117 2.17 12.30 -5.60
N MET A 118 2.05 13.27 -4.70
CA MET A 118 0.97 14.26 -4.68
C MET A 118 1.55 15.67 -4.74
N ASP A 119 0.82 16.62 -5.33
CA ASP A 119 1.25 18.00 -5.45
C ASP A 119 1.11 18.79 -4.14
N THR A 120 0.12 18.44 -3.34
CA THR A 120 -0.23 19.15 -2.12
C THR A 120 -0.43 18.22 -0.93
N TYR A 121 -0.27 18.74 0.28
CA TYR A 121 -0.57 17.98 1.50
C TYR A 121 -2.07 17.66 1.66
N GLU A 122 -2.93 18.49 1.09
CA GLU A 122 -4.37 18.25 1.01
C GLU A 122 -4.68 17.02 0.12
N ASP A 123 -3.96 16.86 -0.98
CA ASP A 123 -4.05 15.68 -1.84
C ASP A 123 -3.59 14.42 -1.12
N ASP A 124 -2.52 14.50 -0.32
CA ASP A 124 -2.07 13.40 0.55
C ASP A 124 -3.19 12.94 1.48
N VAL A 125 -3.86 13.88 2.15
CA VAL A 125 -4.98 13.61 3.05
C VAL A 125 -6.16 13.02 2.29
N GLU A 126 -6.54 13.62 1.17
CA GLU A 126 -7.65 13.14 0.35
C GLU A 126 -7.41 11.71 -0.13
N TRP A 127 -6.25 11.45 -0.70
CA TRP A 127 -5.88 10.14 -1.20
C TRP A 127 -5.88 9.08 -0.12
N PHE A 128 -5.25 9.38 1.01
CA PHE A 128 -5.16 8.44 2.12
C PHE A 128 -6.52 8.11 2.72
N THR A 129 -7.34 9.14 2.98
CA THR A 129 -8.64 8.97 3.65
C THR A 129 -9.76 8.51 2.74
N LYS A 130 -9.72 8.84 1.42
CA LYS A 130 -10.80 8.50 0.48
C LYS A 130 -10.46 7.32 -0.44
N THR A 131 -9.18 6.91 -0.55
CA THR A 131 -8.77 5.81 -1.42
C THR A 131 -8.13 4.68 -0.64
N ILE A 132 -7.06 4.94 0.12
CA ILE A 132 -6.26 3.90 0.78
C ILE A 132 -7.04 3.26 1.93
N ILE A 133 -7.45 4.05 2.92
CA ILE A 133 -8.20 3.51 4.08
C ILE A 133 -9.50 2.82 3.66
N PRO A 134 -10.33 3.37 2.75
CA PRO A 134 -11.47 2.64 2.22
C PRO A 134 -11.09 1.33 1.53
N GLY A 135 -9.99 1.27 0.79
CA GLY A 135 -9.52 0.02 0.18
C GLY A 135 -9.19 -1.05 1.22
N VAL A 136 -8.48 -0.69 2.30
CA VAL A 136 -8.21 -1.62 3.41
C VAL A 136 -9.53 -2.12 4.03
N LYS A 137 -10.46 -1.22 4.30
CA LYS A 137 -11.77 -1.58 4.87
C LYS A 137 -12.61 -2.47 3.97
N ASP A 138 -12.57 -2.24 2.66
CA ASP A 138 -13.27 -3.09 1.69
C ASP A 138 -12.73 -4.53 1.72
N GLY A 139 -11.40 -4.70 1.75
CA GLY A 139 -10.77 -6.01 1.87
C GLY A 139 -11.12 -6.72 3.18
N LEU A 140 -11.07 -6.01 4.31
CA LEU A 140 -11.48 -6.54 5.61
C LEU A 140 -12.94 -6.94 5.64
N LYS A 141 -13.81 -6.12 5.05
CA LYS A 141 -15.24 -6.40 4.94
C LYS A 141 -15.53 -7.65 4.12
N ALA A 142 -14.79 -7.86 3.03
CA ALA A 142 -14.92 -9.07 2.21
C ALA A 142 -14.58 -10.34 3.00
N LEU A 143 -13.66 -10.24 3.97
CA LEU A 143 -13.26 -11.33 4.88
C LEU A 143 -14.15 -11.44 6.12
N GLY A 144 -15.11 -10.53 6.33
CA GLY A 144 -15.88 -10.45 7.58
C GLY A 144 -15.04 -10.10 8.80
N ARG A 145 -13.90 -9.43 8.62
CA ARG A 145 -12.96 -9.03 9.67
C ARG A 145 -13.24 -7.61 10.16
N THR A 146 -13.00 -7.41 11.45
CA THR A 146 -13.12 -6.10 12.11
C THR A 146 -11.81 -5.63 12.74
N ASP A 147 -10.81 -6.52 12.84
CA ASP A 147 -9.48 -6.19 13.31
C ASP A 147 -8.71 -5.43 12.22
N GLU A 148 -8.09 -4.34 12.61
CA GLU A 148 -7.38 -3.46 11.68
C GLU A 148 -5.90 -3.86 11.59
N PRO A 149 -5.37 -4.29 10.43
CA PRO A 149 -3.94 -4.48 10.24
C PRO A 149 -3.19 -3.14 10.33
N PRO A 150 -1.88 -3.15 10.65
CA PRO A 150 -1.11 -1.92 10.73
C PRO A 150 -1.01 -1.23 9.36
N VAL A 151 -1.30 0.06 9.34
CA VAL A 151 -1.07 0.93 8.19
C VAL A 151 -0.16 2.07 8.62
N LEU A 152 0.94 2.25 7.87
CA LEU A 152 1.95 3.24 8.16
C LEU A 152 1.97 4.31 7.08
N VAL A 153 2.08 5.57 7.50
CA VAL A 153 2.36 6.71 6.62
C VAL A 153 3.84 7.03 6.68
N ARG A 154 4.51 7.00 5.53
CA ARG A 154 5.89 7.46 5.44
C ARG A 154 5.93 8.97 5.45
N ALA A 155 6.48 9.53 6.52
CA ALA A 155 6.66 10.97 6.70
C ALA A 155 7.88 11.47 5.92
N HIS A 156 7.78 11.46 4.61
CA HIS A 156 8.76 11.99 3.68
C HIS A 156 8.01 12.77 2.60
N ASP A 157 8.27 14.06 2.54
CA ASP A 157 7.53 14.98 1.66
C ASP A 157 6.01 14.93 1.90
N THR A 158 5.62 14.71 3.14
CA THR A 158 4.23 14.52 3.58
C THR A 158 4.07 15.20 4.94
N ASP A 159 3.03 16.02 5.14
CA ASP A 159 2.63 16.44 6.48
C ASP A 159 1.92 15.27 7.20
N SER A 160 2.73 14.46 7.87
CA SER A 160 2.22 13.28 8.56
C SER A 160 1.23 13.62 9.67
N LYS A 161 1.34 14.79 10.32
CA LYS A 161 0.39 15.22 11.33
C LYS A 161 -0.98 15.48 10.71
N MET A 162 -1.02 16.21 9.61
CA MET A 162 -2.25 16.52 8.89
C MET A 162 -2.96 15.24 8.41
N VAL A 163 -2.20 14.29 7.85
CA VAL A 163 -2.74 12.97 7.43
C VAL A 163 -3.27 12.19 8.62
N MET A 164 -2.52 12.11 9.73
CA MET A 164 -2.93 11.35 10.92
C MET A 164 -4.17 11.95 11.58
N ASP A 165 -4.25 13.28 11.73
CA ASP A 165 -5.41 13.94 12.31
C ASP A 165 -6.70 13.64 11.53
N ALA A 166 -6.62 13.58 10.19
CA ALA A 166 -7.74 13.26 9.33
C ALA A 166 -8.10 11.76 9.30
N ALA A 167 -7.10 10.88 9.43
CA ALA A 167 -7.26 9.45 9.26
C ALA A 167 -7.64 8.71 10.56
N LEU A 168 -7.15 9.15 11.73
CA LEU A 168 -7.42 8.50 13.03
C LEU A 168 -8.91 8.34 13.39
N PRO A 169 -9.81 9.25 12.99
CA PRO A 169 -11.26 9.02 13.16
C PRO A 169 -11.78 7.84 12.32
N LEU A 170 -11.10 7.53 11.21
CA LEU A 170 -11.53 6.51 10.24
C LEU A 170 -10.89 5.15 10.49
N TYR A 171 -9.66 5.12 11.04
CA TYR A 171 -8.85 3.92 11.20
C TYR A 171 -7.93 4.09 12.41
N LYS A 172 -7.81 3.08 13.26
CA LYS A 172 -7.12 3.22 14.56
C LYS A 172 -5.69 2.70 14.57
N ASN A 173 -5.42 1.61 13.84
CA ASN A 173 -4.11 0.97 13.85
C ASN A 173 -3.14 1.65 12.86
N LEU A 174 -2.93 2.96 13.07
CA LEU A 174 -2.10 3.83 12.25
C LEU A 174 -0.78 4.17 12.93
N TYR A 175 0.26 4.25 12.11
CA TYR A 175 1.61 4.63 12.52
C TYR A 175 2.21 5.62 11.53
N THR A 176 3.23 6.34 11.97
CA THR A 176 4.10 7.12 11.08
C THR A 176 5.48 6.51 11.03
N MET A 177 6.13 6.57 9.88
CA MET A 177 7.51 6.16 9.70
C MET A 177 8.32 7.35 9.20
N HIS A 178 9.13 7.92 10.09
CA HIS A 178 10.04 8.99 9.76
C HIS A 178 11.39 8.41 9.36
N LYS A 179 11.96 8.86 8.23
CA LYS A 179 13.35 8.61 7.94
C LYS A 179 14.20 9.78 8.43
N TYR A 180 15.38 9.46 8.88
CA TYR A 180 16.35 10.45 9.25
C TYR A 180 16.74 11.27 8.00
N ASN A 181 16.66 12.58 8.10
CA ASN A 181 16.94 13.62 7.13
C ASN A 181 17.72 13.15 5.90
N GLY A 182 17.02 12.60 4.92
CA GLY A 182 17.66 12.12 3.71
C GLY A 182 18.81 11.18 4.02
N GLU A 183 19.96 11.56 3.60
CA GLU A 183 21.19 10.81 3.72
C GLU A 183 22.02 11.22 4.95
N SER A 184 21.57 12.21 5.73
CA SER A 184 22.28 12.67 6.93
C SER A 184 21.81 11.93 8.17
N LEU A 185 22.69 11.16 8.75
CA LEU A 185 22.44 10.44 10.01
C LEU A 185 22.79 11.24 11.27
N THR A 186 23.28 12.47 11.11
CA THR A 186 23.85 13.27 12.20
C THR A 186 23.04 14.51 12.57
N THR A 187 22.00 14.85 11.80
CA THR A 187 21.13 16.01 12.07
C THR A 187 19.75 15.59 12.49
N TYR A 188 19.20 16.26 13.50
CA TYR A 188 17.81 16.11 13.90
C TYR A 188 16.89 16.79 12.88
N GLN A 189 15.74 16.21 12.66
CA GLN A 189 14.63 16.80 11.88
C GLN A 189 13.64 17.47 12.83
#